data_1e6744213b3db9faacf8ea160c670d07
#
_entry.id   1e6744213b3db9faacf8ea160c670d07
#
_cell.length_a   1.000
_cell.length_b   1.000
_cell.length_c   1.000
_cell.angle_alpha   90.00
_cell.angle_beta   90.00
_cell.angle_gamma   90.00
#
_symmetry.space_group_name_H-M   'P 1'
#
loop_
_entity.id
_entity.type
_entity.pdbx_description
1 polymer ?
#
loop_
_entity_poly.entity_id
_entity_poly.type
_entity_poly.pdbx_seq_one_letter_code
_entity_poly.pdbx_strand_id
1 'polypeptide(L)'
;RPDDARSFYRDWYAPNNAAVVVAGDVDAQQVKTWAQQYYGPMAARALPERKPRTEPQQLGIKRISVKQPAEQAYVALAWKVPALRRVTDMTADDKDALALLVLSAVLDGYDGARLERHLVQTRLADSAGSGADVLGRGPGAFLLIGTPAKGQTPAALEAGLRAEIE
;
A
#
# COMPACT_ATOMS: atom_id res chain seq x y z
N ARG A 1 -20.27 -11.45 2.49
CA ARG A 1 -21.06 -12.70 2.34
C ARG A 1 -20.61 -13.40 1.06
N PRO A 2 -20.78 -14.74 0.92
CA PRO A 2 -20.41 -15.45 -0.32
C PRO A 2 -21.09 -14.89 -1.58
N ASP A 3 -22.31 -14.42 -1.47
CA ASP A 3 -23.06 -13.85 -2.58
C ASP A 3 -22.51 -12.49 -3.05
N ASP A 4 -21.95 -11.70 -2.12
CA ASP A 4 -21.29 -10.44 -2.47
C ASP A 4 -20.03 -10.71 -3.31
N ALA A 5 -19.24 -11.74 -2.95
CA ALA A 5 -18.08 -12.17 -3.71
C ALA A 5 -18.47 -12.71 -5.11
N ARG A 6 -19.53 -13.50 -5.19
CA ARG A 6 -20.06 -14.00 -6.47
C ARG A 6 -20.56 -12.87 -7.36
N SER A 7 -21.26 -11.89 -6.79
CA SER A 7 -21.71 -10.70 -7.50
C SER A 7 -20.54 -9.90 -8.04
N PHE A 8 -19.55 -9.63 -7.19
CA PHE A 8 -18.34 -8.91 -7.59
C PHE A 8 -17.64 -9.63 -8.76
N TYR A 9 -17.45 -10.95 -8.66
CA TYR A 9 -16.84 -11.74 -9.72
C TYR A 9 -17.64 -11.64 -11.02
N ARG A 10 -18.94 -11.86 -10.98
CA ARG A 10 -19.83 -11.77 -12.15
C ARG A 10 -19.77 -10.40 -12.81
N ASP A 11 -19.71 -9.34 -12.02
CA ASP A 11 -19.82 -7.98 -12.52
C ASP A 11 -18.48 -7.47 -13.10
N TRP A 12 -17.35 -7.87 -12.54
CA TRP A 12 -16.04 -7.31 -12.89
C TRP A 12 -15.14 -8.23 -13.71
N TYR A 13 -15.32 -9.55 -13.64
CA TYR A 13 -14.53 -10.50 -14.41
C TYR A 13 -15.15 -10.71 -15.80
N ALA A 14 -14.83 -9.81 -16.70
CA ALA A 14 -15.30 -9.82 -18.08
C ALA A 14 -14.11 -9.80 -19.05
N PRO A 15 -14.21 -10.39 -20.25
CA PRO A 15 -13.10 -10.42 -21.21
C PRO A 15 -12.57 -9.03 -21.57
N ASN A 16 -13.46 -8.06 -21.70
CA ASN A 16 -13.12 -6.65 -21.97
C ASN A 16 -12.66 -5.85 -20.74
N ASN A 17 -12.50 -6.49 -19.60
CA ASN A 17 -11.93 -5.92 -18.36
C ASN A 17 -10.75 -6.74 -17.84
N ALA A 18 -10.18 -7.61 -18.68
CA ALA A 18 -9.05 -8.46 -18.32
C ALA A 18 -7.88 -8.23 -19.28
N ALA A 19 -6.67 -8.41 -18.79
CA ALA A 19 -5.46 -8.47 -19.59
C ALA A 19 -4.74 -9.78 -19.29
N VAL A 20 -4.22 -10.43 -20.35
CA VAL A 20 -3.38 -11.61 -20.22
C VAL A 20 -1.94 -11.19 -20.45
N VAL A 21 -1.07 -11.47 -19.48
CA VAL A 21 0.38 -11.23 -19.60
C VAL A 21 1.08 -12.57 -19.48
N VAL A 22 1.92 -12.88 -20.46
CA VAL A 22 2.71 -14.12 -20.49
C VAL A 22 4.18 -13.75 -20.53
N ALA A 23 4.97 -14.28 -19.57
CA ALA A 23 6.39 -14.10 -19.49
C ALA A 23 7.10 -15.47 -19.36
N GLY A 24 8.20 -15.64 -20.07
CA GLY A 24 8.98 -16.88 -20.06
C GLY A 24 9.57 -17.19 -21.44
N ASP A 25 10.06 -18.42 -21.61
CA ASP A 25 10.56 -18.91 -22.89
C ASP A 25 9.38 -19.32 -23.78
N VAL A 26 8.81 -18.34 -24.47
CA VAL A 26 7.59 -18.51 -25.28
C VAL A 26 7.70 -17.81 -26.62
N ASP A 27 7.11 -18.40 -27.65
CA ASP A 27 6.87 -17.73 -28.92
C ASP A 27 5.66 -16.81 -28.85
N ALA A 28 5.87 -15.50 -29.01
CA ALA A 28 4.82 -14.49 -28.89
C ALA A 28 3.70 -14.67 -29.92
N GLN A 29 4.02 -15.14 -31.15
CA GLN A 29 3.04 -15.37 -32.19
C GLN A 29 2.15 -16.57 -31.88
N GLN A 30 2.76 -17.62 -31.33
CA GLN A 30 2.02 -18.80 -30.89
C GLN A 30 1.09 -18.47 -29.73
N VAL A 31 1.57 -17.69 -28.72
CA VAL A 31 0.71 -17.22 -27.61
C VAL A 31 -0.45 -16.38 -28.11
N LYS A 32 -0.19 -15.48 -29.06
CA LYS A 32 -1.25 -14.67 -29.69
C LYS A 32 -2.29 -15.55 -30.38
N THR A 33 -1.87 -16.58 -31.12
CA THR A 33 -2.76 -17.52 -31.79
C THR A 33 -3.66 -18.25 -30.79
N TRP A 34 -3.07 -18.76 -29.71
CA TRP A 34 -3.82 -19.41 -28.63
C TRP A 34 -4.77 -18.45 -27.92
N ALA A 35 -4.32 -17.24 -27.62
CA ALA A 35 -5.17 -16.22 -27.00
C ALA A 35 -6.39 -15.91 -27.89
N GLN A 36 -6.20 -15.76 -29.17
CA GLN A 36 -7.31 -15.58 -30.13
C GLN A 36 -8.24 -16.79 -30.19
N GLN A 37 -7.69 -17.99 -30.15
CA GLN A 37 -8.47 -19.23 -30.19
C GLN A 37 -9.35 -19.41 -28.95
N TYR A 38 -8.75 -19.19 -27.74
CA TYR A 38 -9.44 -19.49 -26.47
C TYR A 38 -10.25 -18.32 -25.93
N TYR A 39 -9.76 -17.08 -26.09
CA TYR A 39 -10.42 -15.90 -25.57
C TYR A 39 -11.18 -15.08 -26.62
N GLY A 40 -10.80 -15.20 -27.91
CA GLY A 40 -11.44 -14.46 -28.98
C GLY A 40 -12.95 -14.68 -29.11
N PRO A 41 -13.48 -15.90 -28.90
CA PRO A 41 -14.93 -16.14 -28.94
C PRO A 41 -15.72 -15.57 -27.77
N MET A 42 -15.04 -15.11 -26.68
CA MET A 42 -15.72 -14.60 -25.50
C MET A 42 -16.31 -13.21 -25.79
N ALA A 43 -17.62 -13.08 -25.66
CA ALA A 43 -18.31 -11.82 -25.89
C ALA A 43 -17.98 -10.79 -24.82
N ALA A 44 -17.78 -9.55 -25.22
CA ALA A 44 -17.70 -8.41 -24.30
C ALA A 44 -19.01 -8.24 -23.53
N ARG A 45 -18.92 -7.79 -22.29
CA ARG A 45 -20.07 -7.52 -21.42
C ARG A 45 -20.10 -6.06 -20.96
N ALA A 46 -21.29 -5.54 -20.68
CA ALA A 46 -21.41 -4.25 -20.01
C ALA A 46 -20.76 -4.33 -18.60
N LEU A 47 -19.89 -3.40 -18.32
CA LEU A 47 -19.26 -3.28 -17.00
C LEU A 47 -20.02 -2.28 -16.14
N PRO A 48 -20.11 -2.51 -14.82
CA PRO A 48 -20.66 -1.52 -13.93
C PRO A 48 -19.87 -0.21 -13.99
N GLU A 49 -20.58 0.91 -13.88
CA GLU A 49 -19.92 2.21 -13.75
C GLU A 49 -19.14 2.27 -12.44
N ARG A 50 -17.87 2.67 -12.53
CA ARG A 50 -17.02 2.87 -11.36
C ARG A 50 -17.44 4.16 -10.67
N LYS A 51 -18.01 4.04 -9.49
CA LYS A 51 -18.36 5.20 -8.66
C LYS A 51 -17.11 5.74 -7.98
N PRO A 52 -16.68 6.97 -8.27
CA PRO A 52 -15.56 7.59 -7.57
C PRO A 52 -15.92 7.72 -6.08
N ARG A 53 -14.99 7.33 -5.21
CA ARG A 53 -15.11 7.50 -3.77
C ARG A 53 -14.08 8.53 -3.33
N THR A 54 -14.44 9.80 -3.49
CA THR A 54 -13.61 10.90 -2.99
C THR A 54 -13.73 10.95 -1.48
N GLU A 55 -12.63 10.77 -0.78
CA GLU A 55 -12.60 10.92 0.66
C GLU A 55 -12.61 12.40 1.06
N PRO A 56 -13.33 12.77 2.11
CA PRO A 56 -13.29 14.13 2.63
C PRO A 56 -11.88 14.49 3.13
N GLN A 57 -11.58 15.79 3.12
CA GLN A 57 -10.34 16.28 3.69
C GLN A 57 -10.26 15.97 5.18
N GLN A 58 -9.11 15.47 5.63
CA GLN A 58 -8.86 15.28 7.05
C GLN A 58 -8.42 16.60 7.68
N LEU A 59 -9.22 17.11 8.62
CA LEU A 59 -8.97 18.40 9.28
C LEU A 59 -8.20 18.29 10.60
N GLY A 60 -7.75 17.11 10.99
CA GLY A 60 -7.01 16.92 12.23
C GLY A 60 -6.55 15.48 12.43
N ILE A 61 -5.91 15.21 13.56
CA ILE A 61 -5.46 13.87 13.92
C ILE A 61 -6.66 13.02 14.32
N LYS A 62 -6.80 11.86 13.69
CA LYS A 62 -7.76 10.82 14.09
C LYS A 62 -7.01 9.73 14.86
N ARG A 63 -7.39 9.50 16.11
CA ARG A 63 -6.83 8.44 16.94
C ARG A 63 -7.85 7.32 17.13
N ILE A 64 -7.41 6.08 16.93
CA ILE A 64 -8.20 4.89 17.17
C ILE A 64 -7.42 4.00 18.14
N SER A 65 -8.07 3.51 19.19
CA SER A 65 -7.50 2.53 20.10
C SER A 65 -8.37 1.27 20.07
N VAL A 66 -7.75 0.15 19.76
CA VAL A 66 -8.40 -1.17 19.73
C VAL A 66 -7.85 -2.01 20.87
N LYS A 67 -8.73 -2.52 21.74
CA LYS A 67 -8.36 -3.43 22.82
C LYS A 67 -8.82 -4.84 22.45
N GLN A 68 -7.86 -5.71 22.22
CA GLN A 68 -8.06 -7.10 21.86
C GLN A 68 -7.05 -7.97 22.63
N PRO A 69 -7.34 -9.22 22.93
CA PRO A 69 -6.32 -10.15 23.42
C PRO A 69 -5.20 -10.27 22.40
N ALA A 70 -3.99 -9.88 22.80
CA ALA A 70 -2.79 -9.92 21.96
C ALA A 70 -1.56 -10.07 22.87
N GLU A 71 -0.51 -10.68 22.36
CA GLU A 71 0.74 -10.86 23.10
C GLU A 71 1.49 -9.54 23.27
N GLN A 72 1.40 -8.65 22.29
CA GLN A 72 2.10 -7.38 22.28
C GLN A 72 1.19 -6.24 21.78
N ALA A 73 1.48 -5.03 22.22
CA ALA A 73 0.87 -3.82 21.66
C ALA A 73 1.47 -3.51 20.28
N TYR A 74 0.70 -2.81 19.47
CA TYR A 74 1.10 -2.36 18.15
C TYR A 74 0.74 -0.89 17.97
N VAL A 75 1.65 -0.13 17.38
CA VAL A 75 1.45 1.29 17.06
C VAL A 75 1.54 1.45 15.54
N ALA A 76 0.58 2.17 14.97
CA ALA A 76 0.61 2.55 13.56
C ALA A 76 0.26 4.03 13.42
N LEU A 77 1.10 4.76 12.72
CA LEU A 77 0.89 6.14 12.28
C LEU A 77 0.69 6.13 10.78
N ALA A 78 -0.33 6.83 10.28
CA ALA A 78 -0.65 6.87 8.88
C ALA A 78 -0.92 8.30 8.42
N TRP A 79 -0.35 8.66 7.28
CA TRP A 79 -0.60 9.94 6.60
C TRP A 79 -1.13 9.67 5.20
N LYS A 80 -2.14 10.44 4.78
CA LYS A 80 -2.54 10.48 3.38
C LYS A 80 -1.48 11.24 2.61
N VAL A 81 -1.03 10.65 1.51
CA VAL A 81 0.02 11.22 0.67
C VAL A 81 -0.39 11.14 -0.80
N PRO A 82 0.24 11.93 -1.68
CA PRO A 82 0.03 11.83 -3.10
C PRO A 82 0.37 10.42 -3.61
N ALA A 83 -0.36 9.96 -4.63
CA ALA A 83 0.00 8.76 -5.36
C ALA A 83 0.73 9.12 -6.64
N LEU A 84 1.74 8.33 -7.02
CA LEU A 84 2.45 8.46 -8.27
C LEU A 84 1.50 8.17 -9.45
N ARG A 85 1.30 9.16 -10.30
CA ARG A 85 0.42 9.09 -11.47
C ARG A 85 1.18 9.06 -12.78
N ARG A 86 2.33 9.72 -12.82
CA ARG A 86 3.15 9.90 -14.01
C ARG A 86 4.61 9.63 -13.68
N VAL A 87 5.31 8.99 -14.60
CA VAL A 87 6.77 8.79 -14.55
C VAL A 87 7.51 9.71 -15.53
N THR A 88 6.75 10.33 -16.46
CA THR A 88 7.21 11.39 -17.36
C THR A 88 6.36 12.62 -17.14
N ASP A 89 6.91 13.80 -17.34
CA ASP A 89 6.23 15.09 -17.09
C ASP A 89 5.59 15.17 -15.70
N MET A 90 6.39 14.78 -14.69
CA MET A 90 5.94 14.65 -13.31
C MET A 90 5.48 15.97 -12.72
N THR A 91 4.33 15.93 -12.07
CA THR A 91 3.83 17.02 -11.23
C THR A 91 4.59 17.11 -9.91
N ALA A 92 4.31 18.13 -9.08
CA ALA A 92 4.84 18.21 -7.71
C ALA A 92 4.41 16.98 -6.89
N ASP A 93 3.15 16.58 -6.96
CA ASP A 93 2.62 15.40 -6.26
C ASP A 93 3.35 14.10 -6.66
N ASP A 94 3.70 13.93 -7.95
CA ASP A 94 4.44 12.75 -8.40
C ASP A 94 5.88 12.74 -7.82
N LYS A 95 6.51 13.91 -7.73
CA LYS A 95 7.84 14.04 -7.11
C LYS A 95 7.79 13.77 -5.61
N ASP A 96 6.77 14.27 -4.93
CA ASP A 96 6.56 14.02 -3.51
C ASP A 96 6.31 12.52 -3.24
N ALA A 97 5.52 11.86 -4.09
CA ALA A 97 5.31 10.41 -4.00
C ALA A 97 6.64 9.63 -4.12
N LEU A 98 7.52 10.00 -5.05
CA LEU A 98 8.85 9.39 -5.17
C LEU A 98 9.75 9.72 -3.98
N ALA A 99 9.71 10.96 -3.48
CA ALA A 99 10.47 11.35 -2.30
C ALA A 99 10.08 10.55 -1.05
N LEU A 100 8.79 10.23 -0.91
CA LEU A 100 8.30 9.37 0.18
C LEU A 100 8.78 7.93 0.07
N LEU A 101 8.94 7.39 -1.14
CA LEU A 101 9.58 6.07 -1.33
C LEU A 101 11.04 6.11 -0.87
N VAL A 102 11.78 7.16 -1.22
CA VAL A 102 13.16 7.35 -0.77
C VAL A 102 13.22 7.52 0.75
N LEU A 103 12.32 8.33 1.33
CA LEU A 103 12.24 8.51 2.78
C LEU A 103 11.99 7.17 3.49
N SER A 104 11.06 6.36 2.98
CA SER A 104 10.80 5.03 3.54
C SER A 104 12.07 4.16 3.48
N ALA A 105 12.81 4.17 2.38
CA ALA A 105 14.05 3.42 2.27
C ALA A 105 15.15 3.91 3.23
N VAL A 106 15.25 5.21 3.48
CA VAL A 106 16.21 5.79 4.46
C VAL A 106 15.83 5.38 5.87
N LEU A 107 14.53 5.33 6.18
CA LEU A 107 14.04 4.98 7.52
C LEU A 107 14.17 3.48 7.82
N ASP A 108 13.88 2.60 6.86
CA ASP A 108 13.72 1.15 7.10
C ASP A 108 14.13 0.27 5.89
N GLY A 109 14.87 0.78 4.93
CA GLY A 109 15.14 0.06 3.67
C GLY A 109 16.34 -0.90 3.72
N TYR A 110 17.09 -1.00 4.81
CA TYR A 110 18.29 -1.83 4.93
C TYR A 110 18.65 -2.09 6.39
N ASP A 111 19.50 -3.11 6.63
CA ASP A 111 20.00 -3.44 7.96
C ASP A 111 20.79 -2.26 8.55
N GLY A 112 20.41 -1.83 9.74
CA GLY A 112 20.99 -0.66 10.39
C GLY A 112 20.45 0.69 9.87
N ALA A 113 19.29 0.69 9.20
CA ALA A 113 18.56 1.90 8.85
C ALA A 113 18.15 2.71 10.09
N ARG A 114 17.62 3.90 9.89
CA ARG A 114 17.36 4.87 10.98
C ARG A 114 16.49 4.32 12.10
N LEU A 115 15.36 3.70 11.74
CA LEU A 115 14.43 3.14 12.73
C LEU A 115 15.07 2.00 13.52
N GLU A 116 15.83 1.13 12.85
CA GLU A 116 16.56 0.06 13.49
C GLU A 116 17.55 0.62 14.55
N ARG A 117 18.41 1.57 14.15
CA ARG A 117 19.44 2.14 15.05
C ARG A 117 18.86 2.91 16.22
N HIS A 118 17.83 3.71 15.99
CA HIS A 118 17.34 4.66 16.99
C HIS A 118 16.22 4.10 17.86
N LEU A 119 15.47 3.10 17.38
CA LEU A 119 14.33 2.58 18.13
C LEU A 119 14.53 1.13 18.57
N VAL A 120 15.06 0.26 17.70
CA VAL A 120 15.20 -1.15 18.01
C VAL A 120 16.46 -1.41 18.82
N GLN A 121 17.62 -0.92 18.39
CA GLN A 121 18.89 -1.11 19.11
C GLN A 121 18.91 -0.41 20.46
N THR A 122 18.14 0.67 20.61
CA THR A 122 17.98 1.37 21.91
C THR A 122 16.93 0.71 22.82
N ARG A 123 16.28 -0.37 22.36
CA ARG A 123 15.23 -1.09 23.09
C ARG A 123 14.00 -0.25 23.42
N LEU A 124 13.69 0.73 22.60
CA LEU A 124 12.39 1.42 22.63
C LEU A 124 11.33 0.59 21.91
N ALA A 125 11.73 -0.11 20.84
CA ALA A 125 10.88 -1.00 20.06
C ALA A 125 11.50 -2.41 19.96
N ASP A 126 10.66 -3.44 19.88
CA ASP A 126 11.06 -4.77 19.42
C ASP A 126 11.12 -4.81 17.88
N SER A 127 10.30 -4.00 17.23
CA SER A 127 10.35 -3.78 15.79
C SER A 127 9.82 -2.39 15.45
N ALA A 128 10.39 -1.79 14.41
CA ALA A 128 9.90 -0.55 13.84
C ALA A 128 10.09 -0.61 12.32
N GLY A 129 9.14 -0.03 11.58
CA GLY A 129 9.17 -0.06 10.13
C GLY A 129 8.46 1.13 9.51
N SER A 130 8.74 1.36 8.24
CA SER A 130 8.08 2.38 7.43
C SER A 130 7.61 1.82 6.10
N GLY A 131 6.62 2.47 5.50
CA GLY A 131 6.14 2.09 4.18
C GLY A 131 5.49 3.27 3.45
N ALA A 132 5.70 3.34 2.14
CA ALA A 132 5.05 4.30 1.28
C ALA A 132 4.26 3.57 0.20
N ASP A 133 2.94 3.49 0.36
CA ASP A 133 2.04 2.96 -0.67
C ASP A 133 1.56 4.12 -1.55
N VAL A 134 2.30 4.36 -2.62
CA VAL A 134 2.06 5.48 -3.54
C VAL A 134 1.69 5.02 -4.96
N LEU A 135 1.61 3.71 -5.21
CA LEU A 135 1.35 3.16 -6.55
C LEU A 135 -0.12 2.79 -6.80
N GLY A 136 -0.99 3.01 -5.81
CA GLY A 136 -2.41 2.68 -5.89
C GLY A 136 -3.24 3.62 -6.77
N ARG A 137 -4.50 3.27 -7.03
CA ARG A 137 -5.46 4.12 -7.75
C ARG A 137 -5.97 5.30 -6.94
N GLY A 138 -6.05 5.16 -5.62
CA GLY A 138 -6.51 6.19 -4.68
C GLY A 138 -5.36 7.10 -4.22
N PRO A 139 -5.60 7.98 -3.26
CA PRO A 139 -4.55 8.63 -2.50
C PRO A 139 -3.63 7.56 -1.89
N GLY A 140 -2.34 7.86 -1.82
CA GLY A 140 -1.36 7.00 -1.19
C GLY A 140 -1.43 7.07 0.35
N ALA A 141 -0.66 6.21 1.00
CA ALA A 141 -0.45 6.26 2.43
C ALA A 141 1.04 6.14 2.75
N PHE A 142 1.53 6.99 3.64
CA PHE A 142 2.81 6.80 4.29
C PHE A 142 2.56 6.28 5.70
N LEU A 143 3.28 5.23 6.09
CA LEU A 143 3.07 4.51 7.33
C LEU A 143 4.36 4.47 8.14
N LEU A 144 4.24 4.67 9.45
CA LEU A 144 5.22 4.26 10.44
C LEU A 144 4.54 3.28 11.40
N ILE A 145 5.19 2.17 11.64
CA ILE A 145 4.63 1.08 12.45
C ILE A 145 5.67 0.60 13.44
N GLY A 146 5.22 0.01 14.54
CA GLY A 146 6.15 -0.60 15.48
C GLY A 146 5.47 -1.33 16.63
N THR A 147 6.26 -2.18 17.26
CA THR A 147 5.91 -2.94 18.45
C THR A 147 6.79 -2.44 19.59
N PRO A 148 6.23 -1.92 20.71
CA PRO A 148 7.03 -1.47 21.85
C PRO A 148 7.84 -2.63 22.42
N ALA A 149 9.08 -2.38 22.81
CA ALA A 149 9.88 -3.36 23.52
C ALA A 149 9.32 -3.65 24.92
N LYS A 150 9.70 -4.79 25.50
CA LYS A 150 9.24 -5.19 26.82
C LYS A 150 9.52 -4.10 27.87
N GLY A 151 8.46 -3.65 28.54
CA GLY A 151 8.51 -2.58 29.53
C GLY A 151 8.34 -1.17 28.95
N GLN A 152 8.28 -1.01 27.64
CA GLN A 152 7.98 0.25 26.98
C GLN A 152 6.48 0.42 26.74
N THR A 153 6.05 1.67 26.60
CA THR A 153 4.63 1.98 26.34
C THR A 153 4.39 2.31 24.86
N PRO A 154 3.18 2.06 24.34
CA PRO A 154 2.81 2.51 23.01
C PRO A 154 2.99 4.02 22.78
N ALA A 155 2.76 4.83 23.84
CA ALA A 155 2.94 6.28 23.77
C ALA A 155 4.41 6.68 23.62
N ALA A 156 5.33 6.01 24.32
CA ALA A 156 6.76 6.26 24.18
C ALA A 156 7.25 5.89 22.75
N LEU A 157 6.80 4.75 22.23
CA LEU A 157 7.12 4.36 20.85
C LEU A 157 6.52 5.33 19.83
N GLU A 158 5.28 5.77 20.01
CA GLU A 158 4.68 6.77 19.13
C GLU A 158 5.52 8.06 19.07
N ALA A 159 5.95 8.55 20.23
CA ALA A 159 6.81 9.73 20.31
C ALA A 159 8.17 9.50 19.59
N GLY A 160 8.78 8.33 19.77
CA GLY A 160 10.00 7.96 19.07
C GLY A 160 9.82 7.91 17.55
N LEU A 161 8.75 7.25 17.07
CA LEU A 161 8.45 7.19 15.63
C LEU A 161 8.23 8.58 15.01
N ARG A 162 7.58 9.50 15.73
CA ARG A 162 7.39 10.88 15.26
C ARG A 162 8.71 11.64 15.18
N ALA A 163 9.57 11.51 16.18
CA ALA A 163 10.87 12.18 16.19
C ALA A 163 11.79 11.77 15.03
N GLU A 164 11.55 10.61 14.42
CA GLU A 164 12.35 10.15 13.26
C GLU A 164 11.97 10.82 11.94
N ILE A 165 10.84 11.54 11.88
CA ILE A 165 10.37 12.24 10.69
C ILE A 165 10.26 13.77 10.88
N GLU A 166 10.48 14.28 12.08
CA GLU A 166 10.60 15.72 12.39
C GLU A 166 12.05 16.20 12.20
#